data_5bbbb0c7c9cb0c8e79a92ab75cd2f1ab
#
_entry.id   5bbbb0c7c9cb0c8e79a92ab75cd2f1ab
#
_cell.length_a   1.000
_cell.length_b   1.000
_cell.length_c   1.000
_cell.angle_alpha   90.00
_cell.angle_beta   90.00
_cell.angle_gamma   90.00
#
_symmetry.space_group_name_H-M   'P 1'
#
loop_
_entity.id
_entity.type
_entity.pdbx_description
1 polymer ?
#
loop_
_entity_poly.entity_id
_entity_poly.type
_entity_poly.pdbx_seq_one_letter_code
_entity_poly.pdbx_strand_id
1 'polypeptide(L)'
;MRTLLVTAAFLLATSADAAELSETIDRTFDVRAGANVVLTNVNGRITINSWDQPRVHVVAKKEVDGDRDELKNALRDLRVEMQPRDGGLVITTHYPKEDHGVASIFDWLSGNHIDAEVRYEVTVPRTMNVDVSNTNGGIHLSDVSGALELDTTNGKIEVMRCAGSLDASTTNGSIHAELLRIAKGQPMRFETTNGRIDVAVPSNAAADIDASTTNGSISSDLAVATTRTSSNSLRGTINGGGTSMRLRTTNGGITIRKVGT
;
A
#
# COMPACT_ATOMS: atom_id res chain seq x y z
N MET A 1 -18.18 -13.01 21.92
CA MET A 1 -17.95 -11.59 21.56
C MET A 1 -17.33 -10.89 22.74
N ARG A 2 -16.03 -10.69 22.76
CA ARG A 2 -15.36 -9.85 23.74
C ARG A 2 -14.82 -8.63 23.00
N THR A 3 -15.51 -7.52 23.17
CA THR A 3 -15.09 -6.20 22.70
C THR A 3 -13.96 -5.73 23.62
N LEU A 4 -12.76 -5.59 23.11
CA LEU A 4 -11.61 -5.09 23.87
C LEU A 4 -11.50 -3.57 23.80
N LEU A 5 -11.09 -3.02 24.93
CA LEU A 5 -10.95 -1.63 25.31
C LEU A 5 -10.41 -0.70 24.23
N VAL A 6 -11.12 0.42 24.07
CA VAL A 6 -10.65 1.61 23.38
C VAL A 6 -9.83 2.43 24.38
N THR A 7 -8.53 2.61 24.14
CA THR A 7 -7.73 3.61 24.85
C THR A 7 -7.48 4.76 23.88
N ALA A 8 -8.15 5.89 24.06
CA ALA A 8 -7.83 7.13 23.35
C ALA A 8 -6.82 7.91 24.21
N ALA A 9 -5.62 8.12 23.70
CA ALA A 9 -4.63 8.99 24.31
C ALA A 9 -4.58 10.33 23.58
N PHE A 10 -4.86 11.43 24.30
CA PHE A 10 -4.69 12.78 23.78
C PHE A 10 -3.29 13.29 24.15
N LEU A 11 -2.49 13.64 23.14
CA LEU A 11 -1.26 14.40 23.32
C LEU A 11 -1.40 15.77 22.66
N LEU A 12 -1.33 16.83 23.46
CA LEU A 12 -1.26 18.21 22.99
C LEU A 12 0.21 18.63 22.95
N ALA A 13 0.74 18.87 21.77
CA ALA A 13 2.03 19.53 21.58
C ALA A 13 1.80 20.97 21.06
N THR A 14 2.28 21.98 21.77
CA THR A 14 2.15 23.38 21.40
C THR A 14 3.50 23.94 20.96
N SER A 15 3.66 24.25 19.69
CA SER A 15 4.68 25.15 19.15
C SER A 15 4.02 26.42 18.60
N ALA A 16 4.75 27.54 18.58
CA ALA A 16 4.15 28.87 18.69
C ALA A 16 3.52 29.48 17.43
N ASP A 17 3.49 28.84 16.22
CA ASP A 17 2.93 29.46 15.02
C ASP A 17 2.13 28.56 14.08
N ALA A 18 2.19 27.25 14.20
CA ALA A 18 1.27 26.33 13.57
C ALA A 18 0.69 25.42 14.66
N ALA A 19 -0.63 25.31 14.71
CA ALA A 19 -1.26 24.41 15.67
C ALA A 19 -1.45 23.04 14.99
N GLU A 20 -0.78 22.02 15.50
CA GLU A 20 -1.01 20.64 15.12
C GLU A 20 -1.86 19.96 16.19
N LEU A 21 -2.92 19.27 15.79
CA LEU A 21 -3.70 18.40 16.65
C LEU A 21 -3.62 16.97 16.14
N SER A 22 -3.42 16.03 17.07
CA SER A 22 -3.39 14.61 16.73
C SER A 22 -4.27 13.77 17.66
N GLU A 23 -4.79 12.68 17.10
CA GLU A 23 -5.53 11.65 17.84
C GLU A 23 -5.07 10.28 17.36
N THR A 24 -4.79 9.38 18.30
CA THR A 24 -4.42 8.01 17.99
C THR A 24 -5.55 7.06 18.34
N ILE A 25 -5.93 6.23 17.38
CA ILE A 25 -6.89 5.15 17.53
C ILE A 25 -6.10 3.84 17.51
N ASP A 26 -6.21 3.07 18.58
CA ASP A 26 -5.55 1.76 18.74
C ASP A 26 -6.62 0.70 18.96
N ARG A 27 -6.71 -0.29 18.03
CA ARG A 27 -7.72 -1.36 18.09
C ARG A 27 -7.19 -2.69 17.60
N THR A 28 -7.68 -3.76 18.19
CA THR A 28 -7.37 -5.13 17.80
C THR A 28 -8.65 -5.91 17.51
N PHE A 29 -8.63 -6.70 16.43
CA PHE A 29 -9.77 -7.49 15.96
C PHE A 29 -9.36 -8.94 15.77
N ASP A 30 -10.16 -9.86 16.24
CA ASP A 30 -9.97 -11.28 15.92
C ASP A 30 -10.37 -11.53 14.47
N VAL A 31 -9.52 -12.22 13.73
CA VAL A 31 -9.73 -12.52 12.30
C VAL A 31 -9.43 -13.98 11.99
N ARG A 32 -9.91 -14.46 10.84
CA ARG A 32 -9.57 -15.78 10.33
C ARG A 32 -8.35 -15.69 9.42
N ALA A 33 -7.48 -16.69 9.48
CA ALA A 33 -6.37 -16.80 8.54
C ALA A 33 -6.89 -16.86 7.10
N GLY A 34 -6.25 -16.11 6.19
CA GLY A 34 -6.64 -16.03 4.79
C GLY A 34 -7.90 -15.18 4.51
N ALA A 35 -8.47 -14.54 5.52
CA ALA A 35 -9.53 -13.55 5.30
C ALA A 35 -8.95 -12.25 4.70
N ASN A 36 -9.82 -11.28 4.40
CA ASN A 36 -9.44 -10.02 3.76
C ASN A 36 -9.27 -8.90 4.78
N VAL A 37 -8.19 -8.13 4.65
CA VAL A 37 -8.06 -6.79 5.22
C VAL A 37 -8.14 -5.79 4.07
N VAL A 38 -9.15 -4.92 4.10
CA VAL A 38 -9.34 -3.85 3.11
C VAL A 38 -9.11 -2.52 3.82
N LEU A 39 -8.21 -1.68 3.27
CA LEU A 39 -7.91 -0.37 3.83
C LEU A 39 -7.99 0.71 2.75
N THR A 40 -8.89 1.67 2.94
CA THR A 40 -9.03 2.83 2.06
C THR A 40 -8.67 4.11 2.80
N ASN A 41 -7.71 4.86 2.26
CA ASN A 41 -7.24 6.12 2.80
C ASN A 41 -7.04 7.15 1.68
N VAL A 42 -6.87 8.42 2.03
CA VAL A 42 -6.56 9.49 1.07
C VAL A 42 -5.15 10.04 1.31
N ASN A 43 -4.88 10.51 2.52
CA ASN A 43 -3.60 11.12 2.87
C ASN A 43 -2.95 10.40 4.05
N GLY A 44 -1.66 10.12 3.91
CA GLY A 44 -0.82 9.54 4.94
C GLY A 44 -0.21 8.20 4.52
N ARG A 45 0.85 7.84 5.19
CA ARG A 45 1.56 6.56 4.96
C ARG A 45 0.78 5.39 5.55
N ILE A 46 0.82 4.26 4.86
CA ILE A 46 0.29 2.99 5.32
C ILE A 46 1.44 1.99 5.45
N THR A 47 1.61 1.45 6.65
CA THR A 47 2.59 0.41 6.96
C THR A 47 1.87 -0.83 7.44
N ILE A 48 2.11 -1.97 6.79
CA ILE A 48 1.51 -3.25 7.13
C ILE A 48 2.63 -4.26 7.39
N ASN A 49 2.65 -4.80 8.58
CA ASN A 49 3.57 -5.86 9.02
C ASN A 49 2.79 -7.11 9.40
N SER A 50 3.48 -8.23 9.57
CA SER A 50 2.82 -9.45 10.03
C SER A 50 3.31 -9.93 11.39
N TRP A 51 2.47 -10.75 12.03
CA TRP A 51 2.77 -11.47 13.27
C TRP A 51 2.16 -12.89 13.29
N ASP A 52 2.42 -13.63 14.35
CA ASP A 52 1.94 -15.01 14.48
C ASP A 52 0.65 -15.11 15.33
N GLN A 53 -0.20 -14.08 15.33
CA GLN A 53 -1.47 -14.06 16.06
C GLN A 53 -2.66 -14.02 15.09
N PRO A 54 -3.79 -14.69 15.41
CA PRO A 54 -4.99 -14.67 14.56
C PRO A 54 -5.80 -13.38 14.80
N ARG A 55 -5.15 -12.24 14.74
CA ARG A 55 -5.72 -10.91 14.98
C ARG A 55 -5.12 -9.89 14.05
N VAL A 56 -5.88 -8.84 13.77
CA VAL A 56 -5.39 -7.62 13.12
C VAL A 56 -5.32 -6.52 14.19
N HIS A 57 -4.15 -5.95 14.35
CA HIS A 57 -3.92 -4.78 15.20
C HIS A 57 -3.77 -3.55 14.31
N VAL A 58 -4.53 -2.51 14.59
CA VAL A 58 -4.57 -1.26 13.82
C VAL A 58 -4.27 -0.10 14.74
N VAL A 59 -3.23 0.63 14.43
CA VAL A 59 -2.94 1.95 15.00
C VAL A 59 -3.13 2.97 13.89
N ALA A 60 -4.11 3.86 14.05
CA ALA A 60 -4.37 4.97 13.14
C ALA A 60 -4.09 6.28 13.86
N LYS A 61 -3.11 7.03 13.37
CA LYS A 61 -2.78 8.38 13.88
C LYS A 61 -3.37 9.41 12.95
N LYS A 62 -4.40 10.11 13.40
CA LYS A 62 -4.98 11.27 12.72
C LYS A 62 -4.17 12.51 13.09
N GLU A 63 -3.80 13.29 12.10
CA GLU A 63 -3.07 14.55 12.27
C GLU A 63 -3.76 15.62 11.43
N VAL A 64 -3.96 16.79 12.02
CA VAL A 64 -4.49 17.98 11.34
C VAL A 64 -3.61 19.17 11.70
N ASP A 65 -3.24 19.95 10.68
CA ASP A 65 -2.41 21.13 10.81
C ASP A 65 -3.12 22.30 10.11
N GLY A 66 -3.10 23.49 10.72
CA GLY A 66 -3.74 24.67 10.16
C GLY A 66 -4.15 25.72 11.21
N ASP A 67 -5.20 26.52 10.92
CA ASP A 67 -5.68 27.54 11.81
C ASP A 67 -6.38 26.96 13.04
N ARG A 68 -6.04 27.47 14.23
CA ARG A 68 -6.43 26.92 15.55
C ARG A 68 -7.93 26.75 15.75
N ASP A 69 -8.73 27.66 15.22
CA ASP A 69 -10.18 27.68 15.48
C ASP A 69 -10.93 26.56 14.73
N GLU A 70 -10.35 26.06 13.62
CA GLU A 70 -10.95 25.03 12.78
C GLU A 70 -10.42 23.62 13.06
N LEU A 71 -9.21 23.48 13.62
CA LEU A 71 -8.54 22.19 13.80
C LEU A 71 -9.33 21.17 14.63
N LYS A 72 -10.02 21.61 15.69
CA LYS A 72 -10.81 20.69 16.54
C LYS A 72 -11.99 20.11 15.78
N ASN A 73 -12.60 20.89 14.90
CA ASN A 73 -13.70 20.43 14.08
C ASN A 73 -13.17 19.49 12.99
N ALA A 74 -12.08 19.86 12.31
CA ALA A 74 -11.43 19.02 11.31
C ALA A 74 -11.01 17.65 11.87
N LEU A 75 -10.37 17.63 13.04
CA LEU A 75 -9.95 16.39 13.69
C LEU A 75 -11.15 15.49 14.07
N ARG A 76 -12.25 16.10 14.56
CA ARG A 76 -13.49 15.38 14.89
C ARG A 76 -14.17 14.81 13.63
N ASP A 77 -14.16 15.56 12.54
CA ASP A 77 -14.84 15.20 11.30
C ASP A 77 -14.01 14.23 10.44
N LEU A 78 -12.68 14.20 10.65
CA LEU A 78 -11.79 13.15 10.14
C LEU A 78 -12.04 11.85 10.91
N ARG A 79 -12.80 10.92 10.31
CA ARG A 79 -13.23 9.69 10.97
C ARG A 79 -12.57 8.45 10.37
N VAL A 80 -12.13 7.56 11.25
CA VAL A 80 -11.63 6.23 10.89
C VAL A 80 -12.70 5.21 11.29
N GLU A 81 -13.26 4.55 10.29
CA GLU A 81 -14.23 3.48 10.47
C GLU A 81 -13.54 2.12 10.34
N MET A 82 -13.78 1.22 11.27
CA MET A 82 -13.22 -0.13 11.30
C MET A 82 -14.37 -1.13 11.51
N GLN A 83 -14.67 -1.91 10.48
CA GLN A 83 -15.78 -2.87 10.48
C GLN A 83 -15.27 -4.30 10.27
N PRO A 84 -15.43 -5.21 11.25
CA PRO A 84 -15.25 -6.64 11.02
C PRO A 84 -16.24 -7.16 9.97
N ARG A 85 -15.72 -7.80 8.91
CA ARG A 85 -16.52 -8.33 7.82
C ARG A 85 -15.97 -9.66 7.32
N ASP A 86 -16.83 -10.66 7.19
CA ASP A 86 -16.51 -11.99 6.63
C ASP A 86 -15.30 -12.70 7.28
N GLY A 87 -15.07 -12.41 8.57
CA GLY A 87 -13.91 -12.93 9.33
C GLY A 87 -12.61 -12.15 9.09
N GLY A 88 -12.66 -11.05 8.35
CA GLY A 88 -11.61 -10.08 8.12
C GLY A 88 -11.96 -8.69 8.67
N LEU A 89 -11.39 -7.64 8.09
CA LEU A 89 -11.54 -6.26 8.56
C LEU A 89 -11.59 -5.29 7.37
N VAL A 90 -12.56 -4.37 7.40
CA VAL A 90 -12.61 -3.22 6.49
C VAL A 90 -12.32 -1.94 7.28
N ILE A 91 -11.35 -1.17 6.79
CA ILE A 91 -10.90 0.10 7.38
C ILE A 91 -11.12 1.19 6.35
N THR A 92 -11.85 2.24 6.70
CA THR A 92 -12.12 3.37 5.80
C THR A 92 -11.89 4.68 6.52
N THR A 93 -11.11 5.57 5.91
CA THR A 93 -10.96 6.96 6.37
C THR A 93 -12.00 7.83 5.68
N HIS A 94 -12.77 8.56 6.47
CA HIS A 94 -13.71 9.56 6.02
C HIS A 94 -13.15 10.95 6.31
N TYR A 95 -12.90 11.70 5.25
CA TYR A 95 -12.48 13.10 5.34
C TYR A 95 -13.70 14.01 5.43
N PRO A 96 -13.59 15.16 6.10
CA PRO A 96 -14.67 16.14 6.15
C PRO A 96 -15.18 16.49 4.75
N LYS A 97 -16.49 16.57 4.59
CA LYS A 97 -17.12 17.11 3.37
C LYS A 97 -17.42 18.57 3.61
N GLU A 98 -17.00 19.43 2.74
CA GLU A 98 -17.55 20.79 2.70
C GLU A 98 -19.00 20.74 2.21
N ASP A 99 -19.88 21.50 2.85
CA ASP A 99 -21.33 21.57 2.59
C ASP A 99 -21.70 22.30 1.29
N HIS A 100 -20.77 22.43 0.35
CA HIS A 100 -20.98 23.06 -0.96
C HIS A 100 -20.92 22.05 -2.08
N GLY A 101 -22.06 21.40 -2.32
CA GLY A 101 -22.46 20.58 -3.46
C GLY A 101 -21.34 20.12 -4.41
N VAL A 102 -21.09 18.78 -4.46
CA VAL A 102 -20.15 18.08 -5.37
C VAL A 102 -18.69 18.55 -5.36
N ALA A 103 -18.23 19.21 -4.31
CA ALA A 103 -16.79 19.47 -4.14
C ALA A 103 -16.06 18.13 -3.90
N SER A 104 -15.07 17.89 -4.74
CA SER A 104 -14.18 16.75 -4.65
C SER A 104 -13.35 16.84 -3.34
N ILE A 105 -12.90 15.70 -2.81
CA ILE A 105 -11.89 15.63 -1.73
C ILE A 105 -10.69 16.54 -2.04
N PHE A 106 -10.38 16.74 -3.33
CA PHE A 106 -9.32 17.63 -3.80
C PHE A 106 -9.63 19.12 -3.56
N ASP A 107 -10.90 19.55 -3.57
CA ASP A 107 -11.26 20.95 -3.32
C ASP A 107 -11.09 21.27 -1.82
N TRP A 108 -11.36 20.32 -0.93
CA TRP A 108 -11.08 20.48 0.50
C TRP A 108 -9.57 20.62 0.78
N LEU A 109 -8.73 19.85 0.07
CA LEU A 109 -7.28 19.93 0.19
C LEU A 109 -6.68 21.19 -0.47
N SER A 110 -7.41 21.84 -1.38
CA SER A 110 -6.91 23.00 -2.15
C SER A 110 -7.45 24.34 -1.65
N GLY A 111 -8.54 24.36 -0.89
CA GLY A 111 -9.30 25.58 -0.57
C GLY A 111 -9.13 26.13 0.84
N ASN A 112 -8.83 25.28 1.82
CA ASN A 112 -8.58 25.68 3.20
C ASN A 112 -7.17 25.28 3.63
N HIS A 113 -6.52 26.10 4.41
CA HIS A 113 -5.17 25.88 4.97
C HIS A 113 -5.12 24.78 6.06
N ILE A 114 -5.96 23.74 5.95
CA ILE A 114 -5.97 22.60 6.87
C ILE A 114 -5.43 21.39 6.14
N ASP A 115 -4.24 20.96 6.53
CA ASP A 115 -3.68 19.68 6.13
C ASP A 115 -4.17 18.58 7.07
N ALA A 116 -4.82 17.55 6.53
CA ALA A 116 -5.27 16.41 7.30
C ALA A 116 -4.71 15.12 6.73
N GLU A 117 -4.13 14.31 7.59
CA GLU A 117 -3.63 12.98 7.22
C GLU A 117 -3.99 11.92 8.27
N VAL A 118 -4.05 10.67 7.83
CA VAL A 118 -4.14 9.52 8.73
C VAL A 118 -3.03 8.55 8.37
N ARG A 119 -2.10 8.36 9.30
CA ARG A 119 -1.05 7.36 9.19
C ARG A 119 -1.50 6.06 9.80
N TYR A 120 -1.28 4.96 9.09
CA TYR A 120 -1.65 3.64 9.53
C TYR A 120 -0.43 2.76 9.81
N GLU A 121 -0.44 2.12 10.97
CA GLU A 121 0.38 0.97 11.30
C GLU A 121 -0.54 -0.22 11.56
N VAL A 122 -0.52 -1.18 10.65
CA VAL A 122 -1.41 -2.35 10.72
C VAL A 122 -0.55 -3.60 10.86
N THR A 123 -0.86 -4.45 11.83
CA THR A 123 -0.21 -5.75 11.98
C THR A 123 -1.23 -6.84 11.73
N VAL A 124 -0.96 -7.71 10.76
CA VAL A 124 -1.87 -8.75 10.29
C VAL A 124 -1.28 -10.16 10.53
N PRO A 125 -2.08 -11.23 10.53
CA PRO A 125 -1.56 -12.59 10.45
C PRO A 125 -0.67 -12.80 9.23
N ARG A 126 0.36 -13.65 9.31
CA ARG A 126 1.26 -13.95 8.16
C ARG A 126 0.52 -14.42 6.91
N THR A 127 -0.62 -15.10 7.08
CA THR A 127 -1.48 -15.51 5.96
C THR A 127 -2.74 -14.68 5.96
N MET A 128 -2.77 -13.66 5.08
CA MET A 128 -3.87 -12.71 4.96
C MET A 128 -3.95 -12.15 3.55
N ASN A 129 -5.15 -11.95 3.02
CA ASN A 129 -5.33 -11.16 1.83
C ASN A 129 -5.40 -9.68 2.23
N VAL A 130 -4.70 -8.85 1.50
CA VAL A 130 -4.57 -7.42 1.80
C VAL A 130 -4.91 -6.62 0.55
N ASP A 131 -5.88 -5.72 0.69
CA ASP A 131 -6.31 -4.77 -0.35
C ASP A 131 -6.19 -3.36 0.22
N VAL A 132 -5.31 -2.56 -0.36
CA VAL A 132 -5.01 -1.20 0.10
C VAL A 132 -5.15 -0.21 -1.05
N SER A 133 -6.02 0.77 -0.85
CA SER A 133 -6.15 1.92 -1.74
C SER A 133 -5.78 3.21 -0.99
N ASN A 134 -4.82 3.96 -1.52
CA ASN A 134 -4.40 5.25 -1.00
C ASN A 134 -4.37 6.29 -2.13
N THR A 135 -4.42 7.58 -1.82
CA THR A 135 -4.21 8.63 -2.82
C THR A 135 -2.84 9.27 -2.65
N ASN A 136 -2.53 9.78 -1.47
CA ASN A 136 -1.28 10.49 -1.18
C ASN A 136 -0.57 9.85 0.00
N GLY A 137 0.51 9.16 -0.30
CA GLY A 137 1.36 8.51 0.68
C GLY A 137 1.82 7.14 0.21
N GLY A 138 2.96 6.72 0.74
CA GLY A 138 3.54 5.42 0.41
C GLY A 138 2.83 4.28 1.13
N ILE A 139 2.88 3.10 0.50
CA ILE A 139 2.42 1.84 1.07
C ILE A 139 3.65 0.96 1.30
N HIS A 140 3.83 0.50 2.53
CA HIS A 140 4.84 -0.48 2.91
C HIS A 140 4.17 -1.72 3.46
N LEU A 141 4.49 -2.89 2.87
CA LEU A 141 3.96 -4.18 3.29
C LEU A 141 5.09 -5.19 3.48
N SER A 142 5.12 -5.89 4.60
CA SER A 142 6.19 -6.85 4.88
C SER A 142 5.71 -8.15 5.53
N ASP A 143 6.36 -9.27 5.11
CA ASP A 143 6.22 -10.60 5.70
C ASP A 143 4.80 -11.20 5.61
N VAL A 144 4.01 -10.79 4.62
CA VAL A 144 2.63 -11.27 4.40
C VAL A 144 2.57 -12.23 3.22
N SER A 145 1.72 -13.26 3.35
CA SER A 145 1.44 -14.24 2.30
C SER A 145 -0.06 -14.29 2.01
N GLY A 146 -0.45 -14.08 0.74
CA GLY A 146 -1.85 -14.09 0.31
C GLY A 146 -2.04 -13.44 -1.05
N ALA A 147 -3.28 -13.03 -1.33
CA ALA A 147 -3.57 -12.13 -2.43
C ALA A 147 -3.35 -10.69 -1.95
N LEU A 148 -2.43 -9.98 -2.59
CA LEU A 148 -1.99 -8.64 -2.21
C LEU A 148 -2.33 -7.69 -3.34
N GLU A 149 -3.18 -6.68 -3.06
CA GLU A 149 -3.56 -5.61 -3.99
C GLU A 149 -3.24 -4.27 -3.35
N LEU A 150 -2.36 -3.50 -3.98
CA LEU A 150 -1.80 -2.27 -3.42
C LEU A 150 -1.83 -1.16 -4.46
N ASP A 151 -2.69 -0.18 -4.23
CA ASP A 151 -2.89 0.96 -5.12
C ASP A 151 -2.62 2.28 -4.44
N THR A 152 -1.85 3.17 -5.09
CA THR A 152 -1.71 4.56 -4.66
C THR A 152 -1.59 5.48 -5.87
N THR A 153 -2.02 6.74 -5.74
CA THR A 153 -1.79 7.72 -6.80
C THR A 153 -0.42 8.38 -6.66
N ASN A 154 -0.10 8.86 -5.47
CA ASN A 154 1.13 9.60 -5.20
C ASN A 154 1.88 8.96 -4.03
N GLY A 155 2.71 7.98 -4.34
CA GLY A 155 3.50 7.32 -3.31
C GLY A 155 4.30 6.14 -3.82
N LYS A 156 5.35 5.80 -3.09
CA LYS A 156 6.13 4.58 -3.30
C LYS A 156 5.36 3.39 -2.75
N ILE A 157 5.35 2.29 -3.50
CA ILE A 157 4.93 0.99 -3.01
C ILE A 157 6.17 0.16 -2.71
N GLU A 158 6.26 -0.37 -1.50
CA GLU A 158 7.36 -1.20 -1.04
C GLU A 158 6.82 -2.49 -0.42
N VAL A 159 7.16 -3.61 -1.04
CA VAL A 159 6.72 -4.96 -0.64
C VAL A 159 7.95 -5.77 -0.30
N MET A 160 8.06 -6.21 0.94
CA MET A 160 9.25 -6.89 1.43
C MET A 160 8.93 -8.29 1.95
N ARG A 161 9.67 -9.30 1.44
CA ARG A 161 9.58 -10.70 1.89
C ARG A 161 8.17 -11.28 1.87
N CYS A 162 7.42 -10.96 0.82
CA CYS A 162 6.05 -11.42 0.65
C CYS A 162 5.95 -12.65 -0.27
N ALA A 163 4.81 -13.35 -0.19
CA ALA A 163 4.51 -14.50 -1.03
C ALA A 163 3.03 -14.50 -1.45
N GLY A 164 2.73 -15.08 -2.61
CA GLY A 164 1.37 -15.15 -3.15
C GLY A 164 1.22 -14.37 -4.44
N SER A 165 -0.01 -13.95 -4.78
CA SER A 165 -0.23 -13.02 -5.89
C SER A 165 0.00 -11.59 -5.44
N LEU A 166 0.48 -10.75 -6.35
CA LEU A 166 0.71 -9.33 -6.09
C LEU A 166 0.26 -8.50 -7.28
N ASP A 167 -0.66 -7.57 -7.03
CA ASP A 167 -0.99 -6.46 -7.91
C ASP A 167 -0.58 -5.16 -7.21
N ALA A 168 0.37 -4.42 -7.79
CA ALA A 168 0.86 -3.19 -7.23
C ALA A 168 0.84 -2.10 -8.29
N SER A 169 0.09 -1.02 -8.05
CA SER A 169 -0.04 0.07 -8.98
C SER A 169 0.13 1.45 -8.35
N THR A 170 0.78 2.35 -9.05
CA THR A 170 0.90 3.77 -8.65
C THR A 170 0.96 4.66 -9.88
N THR A 171 0.51 5.90 -9.77
CA THR A 171 0.69 6.88 -10.84
C THR A 171 2.03 7.60 -10.72
N ASN A 172 2.33 8.11 -9.54
CA ASN A 172 3.54 8.88 -9.26
C ASN A 172 4.30 8.26 -8.10
N GLY A 173 5.13 7.29 -8.41
CA GLY A 173 5.95 6.60 -7.43
C GLY A 173 6.68 5.40 -8.01
N SER A 174 7.68 4.94 -7.29
CA SER A 174 8.40 3.73 -7.63
C SER A 174 7.78 2.52 -6.93
N ILE A 175 7.84 1.37 -7.57
CA ILE A 175 7.46 0.09 -6.98
C ILE A 175 8.72 -0.70 -6.72
N HIS A 176 8.90 -1.13 -5.47
CA HIS A 176 9.95 -2.04 -5.06
C HIS A 176 9.33 -3.28 -4.41
N ALA A 177 9.61 -4.45 -4.95
CA ALA A 177 9.08 -5.70 -4.43
C ALA A 177 10.18 -6.75 -4.26
N GLU A 178 10.24 -7.35 -3.08
CA GLU A 178 11.05 -8.52 -2.77
C GLU A 178 10.13 -9.69 -2.44
N LEU A 179 10.17 -10.73 -3.28
CA LEU A 179 9.30 -11.89 -3.17
C LEU A 179 10.09 -13.11 -2.69
N LEU A 180 9.66 -13.71 -1.59
CA LEU A 180 10.29 -14.94 -1.07
C LEU A 180 9.93 -16.17 -1.89
N ARG A 181 8.74 -16.19 -2.48
CA ARG A 181 8.22 -17.28 -3.28
C ARG A 181 7.20 -16.80 -4.27
N ILE A 182 7.30 -17.29 -5.49
CA ILE A 182 6.28 -17.15 -6.52
C ILE A 182 5.46 -18.44 -6.58
N ALA A 183 4.17 -18.34 -6.31
CA ALA A 183 3.28 -19.50 -6.40
C ALA A 183 2.84 -19.71 -7.86
N LYS A 184 2.91 -20.95 -8.33
CA LYS A 184 2.51 -21.29 -9.69
C LYS A 184 1.05 -20.92 -9.96
N GLY A 185 0.82 -20.22 -11.08
CA GLY A 185 -0.52 -19.81 -11.52
C GLY A 185 -1.12 -18.61 -10.80
N GLN A 186 -0.39 -17.95 -9.90
CA GLN A 186 -0.83 -16.71 -9.28
C GLN A 186 -0.18 -15.51 -10.00
N PRO A 187 -0.96 -14.70 -10.75
CA PRO A 187 -0.39 -13.63 -11.56
C PRO A 187 0.22 -12.53 -10.69
N MET A 188 1.21 -11.86 -11.25
CA MET A 188 1.84 -10.68 -10.65
C MET A 188 1.79 -9.53 -11.62
N ARG A 189 1.42 -8.36 -11.11
CA ARG A 189 1.30 -7.14 -11.89
C ARG A 189 1.97 -6.00 -11.14
N PHE A 190 2.78 -5.23 -11.87
CA PHE A 190 3.46 -4.05 -11.36
C PHE A 190 3.31 -2.94 -12.39
N GLU A 191 2.60 -1.89 -12.02
CA GLU A 191 2.35 -0.78 -12.96
C GLU A 191 2.61 0.58 -12.31
N THR A 192 3.33 1.44 -13.03
CA THR A 192 3.48 2.84 -12.65
C THR A 192 3.48 3.73 -13.89
N THR A 193 3.05 4.96 -13.76
CA THR A 193 3.21 5.94 -14.85
C THR A 193 4.55 6.65 -14.74
N ASN A 194 4.86 7.16 -13.56
CA ASN A 194 6.07 7.95 -13.31
C ASN A 194 6.87 7.34 -12.16
N GLY A 195 7.71 6.37 -12.48
CA GLY A 195 8.55 5.71 -11.50
C GLY A 195 9.29 4.50 -12.03
N ARG A 196 10.23 4.02 -11.21
CA ARG A 196 10.95 2.78 -11.48
C ARG A 196 10.21 1.59 -10.89
N ILE A 197 10.29 0.45 -11.58
CA ILE A 197 9.86 -0.84 -11.05
C ILE A 197 11.11 -1.68 -10.79
N ASP A 198 11.28 -2.14 -9.57
CA ASP A 198 12.39 -2.97 -9.12
C ASP A 198 11.82 -4.20 -8.39
N VAL A 199 11.93 -5.37 -9.02
CA VAL A 199 11.37 -6.63 -8.50
C VAL A 199 12.49 -7.63 -8.28
N ALA A 200 12.67 -8.05 -7.03
CA ALA A 200 13.56 -9.13 -6.65
C ALA A 200 12.79 -10.43 -6.44
N VAL A 201 13.21 -11.48 -7.14
CA VAL A 201 12.58 -12.81 -7.09
C VAL A 201 13.60 -13.89 -6.73
N PRO A 202 13.17 -15.02 -6.13
CA PRO A 202 14.05 -16.14 -5.86
C PRO A 202 14.73 -16.66 -7.13
N SER A 203 15.94 -17.16 -7.00
CA SER A 203 16.71 -17.72 -8.13
C SER A 203 16.02 -18.91 -8.83
N ASN A 204 15.17 -19.62 -8.11
CA ASN A 204 14.36 -20.75 -8.61
C ASN A 204 12.94 -20.32 -9.06
N ALA A 205 12.65 -19.03 -9.10
CA ALA A 205 11.35 -18.53 -9.58
C ALA A 205 11.11 -18.96 -11.03
N ALA A 206 9.93 -19.50 -11.31
CA ALA A 206 9.49 -19.87 -12.66
C ALA A 206 8.37 -18.89 -13.10
N ALA A 207 8.65 -18.07 -14.11
CA ALA A 207 7.75 -17.01 -14.52
C ALA A 207 7.78 -16.73 -16.03
N ASP A 208 6.62 -16.29 -16.53
CA ASP A 208 6.45 -15.75 -17.87
C ASP A 208 6.50 -14.22 -17.76
N ILE A 209 7.60 -13.62 -18.23
CA ILE A 209 7.86 -12.19 -18.11
C ILE A 209 7.29 -11.43 -19.30
N ASP A 210 6.54 -10.38 -19.02
CA ASP A 210 6.12 -9.37 -20.01
C ASP A 210 6.40 -7.98 -19.41
N ALA A 211 7.60 -7.44 -19.68
CA ALA A 211 8.04 -6.14 -19.20
C ALA A 211 8.12 -5.12 -20.33
N SER A 212 7.60 -3.91 -20.10
CA SER A 212 7.68 -2.81 -21.07
C SER A 212 7.75 -1.45 -20.40
N THR A 213 8.53 -0.54 -21.00
CA THR A 213 8.58 0.88 -20.62
C THR A 213 8.48 1.72 -21.89
N THR A 214 7.95 2.94 -21.78
CA THR A 214 7.96 3.89 -22.89
C THR A 214 9.25 4.70 -22.91
N ASN A 215 9.60 5.28 -21.75
CA ASN A 215 10.79 6.13 -21.57
C ASN A 215 11.67 5.55 -20.46
N GLY A 216 12.53 4.60 -20.83
CA GLY A 216 13.42 3.94 -19.90
C GLY A 216 14.11 2.72 -20.49
N SER A 217 14.77 1.96 -19.63
CA SER A 217 15.44 0.72 -20.00
C SER A 217 15.01 -0.43 -19.08
N ILE A 218 15.14 -1.66 -19.60
CA ILE A 218 14.81 -2.88 -18.86
C ILE A 218 16.09 -3.68 -18.68
N SER A 219 16.33 -4.13 -17.45
CA SER A 219 17.45 -5.02 -17.10
C SER A 219 16.97 -6.21 -16.28
N SER A 220 17.65 -7.34 -16.44
CA SER A 220 17.40 -8.55 -15.65
C SER A 220 18.71 -9.22 -15.28
N ASP A 221 18.89 -9.56 -13.99
CA ASP A 221 20.00 -10.38 -13.49
C ASP A 221 19.73 -11.88 -13.70
N LEU A 222 18.49 -12.23 -14.04
CA LEU A 222 18.08 -13.60 -14.29
C LEU A 222 18.22 -13.95 -15.77
N ALA A 223 18.61 -15.18 -16.05
CA ALA A 223 18.62 -15.70 -17.41
C ALA A 223 17.18 -15.84 -17.92
N VAL A 224 16.79 -14.99 -18.85
CA VAL A 224 15.48 -15.02 -19.51
C VAL A 224 15.63 -15.69 -20.87
N ALA A 225 14.92 -16.79 -21.09
CA ALA A 225 14.77 -17.36 -22.42
C ALA A 225 13.84 -16.44 -23.23
N THR A 226 14.42 -15.51 -23.99
CA THR A 226 13.71 -14.40 -24.60
C THR A 226 13.02 -14.81 -25.89
N THR A 227 11.76 -14.41 -26.06
CA THR A 227 11.03 -14.43 -27.33
C THR A 227 11.08 -13.08 -28.05
N ARG A 228 11.26 -11.99 -27.29
CA ARG A 228 11.47 -10.64 -27.80
C ARG A 228 12.28 -9.83 -26.78
N THR A 229 13.28 -9.08 -27.27
CA THR A 229 14.06 -8.15 -26.44
C THR A 229 14.39 -6.89 -27.23
N SER A 230 14.28 -5.76 -26.56
CA SER A 230 14.77 -4.44 -26.97
C SER A 230 15.16 -3.65 -25.73
N SER A 231 15.69 -2.44 -25.86
CA SER A 231 16.02 -1.59 -24.71
C SER A 231 14.83 -1.32 -23.78
N ASN A 232 13.62 -1.30 -24.33
CA ASN A 232 12.38 -0.92 -23.64
C ASN A 232 11.30 -2.02 -23.61
N SER A 233 11.61 -3.24 -24.06
CA SER A 233 10.68 -4.38 -24.01
C SER A 233 11.44 -5.69 -23.78
N LEU A 234 10.98 -6.47 -22.83
CA LEU A 234 11.50 -7.81 -22.53
C LEU A 234 10.33 -8.79 -22.39
N ARG A 235 10.29 -9.79 -23.27
CA ARG A 235 9.32 -10.89 -23.17
C ARG A 235 10.05 -12.22 -23.25
N GLY A 236 9.73 -13.12 -22.35
CA GLY A 236 10.36 -14.43 -22.27
C GLY A 236 10.00 -15.17 -21.02
N THR A 237 10.71 -16.27 -20.75
CA THR A 237 10.48 -17.13 -19.60
C THR A 237 11.72 -17.25 -18.72
N ILE A 238 11.50 -17.34 -17.42
CA ILE A 238 12.51 -17.66 -16.42
C ILE A 238 12.22 -19.08 -15.92
N ASN A 239 13.23 -19.95 -15.89
CA ASN A 239 13.14 -21.34 -15.41
C ASN A 239 11.93 -22.12 -15.98
N GLY A 240 11.68 -21.97 -17.29
CA GLY A 240 10.61 -22.68 -18.00
C GLY A 240 9.21 -22.09 -17.90
N GLY A 241 9.05 -20.92 -17.26
CA GLY A 241 7.77 -20.24 -17.19
C GLY A 241 6.80 -20.81 -16.14
N GLY A 242 5.60 -20.28 -16.09
CA GLY A 242 4.51 -20.77 -15.24
C GLY A 242 3.65 -19.72 -14.56
N THR A 243 4.24 -18.69 -13.95
CA THR A 243 3.49 -17.58 -13.38
C THR A 243 3.63 -16.36 -14.28
N SER A 244 2.50 -15.77 -14.67
CA SER A 244 2.51 -14.52 -15.44
C SER A 244 3.02 -13.38 -14.57
N MET A 245 4.07 -12.69 -15.02
CA MET A 245 4.62 -11.50 -14.38
C MET A 245 4.64 -10.35 -15.37
N ARG A 246 3.76 -9.38 -15.17
CA ARG A 246 3.63 -8.18 -15.99
C ARG A 246 4.21 -6.97 -15.29
N LEU A 247 5.14 -6.25 -15.95
CA LEU A 247 5.76 -5.04 -15.43
C LEU A 247 5.62 -3.92 -16.47
N ARG A 248 5.00 -2.81 -16.11
CA ARG A 248 4.76 -1.69 -17.02
C ARG A 248 5.07 -0.36 -16.37
N THR A 249 5.84 0.47 -17.04
CA THR A 249 6.00 1.88 -16.68
C THR A 249 5.97 2.76 -17.94
N THR A 250 5.57 4.01 -17.79
CA THR A 250 5.70 4.97 -18.88
C THR A 250 7.03 5.70 -18.79
N ASN A 251 7.36 6.25 -17.63
CA ASN A 251 8.58 7.03 -17.39
C ASN A 251 9.38 6.41 -16.25
N GLY A 252 10.34 5.56 -16.61
CA GLY A 252 11.23 4.90 -15.66
C GLY A 252 11.82 3.60 -16.17
N GLY A 253 12.80 3.07 -15.46
CA GLY A 253 13.41 1.78 -15.76
C GLY A 253 12.69 0.63 -15.05
N ILE A 254 12.84 -0.57 -15.59
CA ILE A 254 12.40 -1.83 -14.97
C ILE A 254 13.64 -2.69 -14.69
N THR A 255 13.77 -3.14 -13.46
CA THR A 255 14.86 -4.03 -13.05
C THR A 255 14.29 -5.29 -12.41
N ILE A 256 14.71 -6.46 -12.91
CA ILE A 256 14.35 -7.76 -12.33
C ILE A 256 15.64 -8.36 -11.74
N ARG A 257 15.65 -8.55 -10.42
CA ARG A 257 16.84 -9.00 -9.69
C ARG A 257 16.62 -10.38 -9.04
N LYS A 258 17.71 -11.02 -8.67
CA LYS A 258 17.67 -12.12 -7.69
C LYS A 258 17.51 -11.53 -6.29
N VAL A 259 16.69 -12.18 -5.46
CA VAL A 259 16.72 -11.93 -4.01
C VAL A 259 18.15 -12.20 -3.53
N GLY A 260 18.74 -11.26 -2.79
CA GLY A 260 20.06 -11.42 -2.22
C GLY A 260 20.09 -12.59 -1.24
N THR A 261 21.10 -13.44 -1.40
CA THR A 261 21.46 -14.48 -0.41
C THR A 261 22.20 -13.83 0.76
#